data_0722a411abcc06b3e97a1dd2120b0c04
#
_entry.id   0722a411abcc06b3e97a1dd2120b0c04
#
_cell.length_a   1.000
_cell.length_b   1.000
_cell.length_c   1.000
_cell.angle_alpha   90.00
_cell.angle_beta   90.00
_cell.angle_gamma   90.00
#
_symmetry.space_group_name_H-M   'P 1'
#
loop_
_entity.id
_entity.type
_entity.pdbx_description
1 polymer ?
#
loop_
_entity_poly.entity_id
_entity_poly.type
_entity_poly.pdbx_seq_one_letter_code
_entity_poly.pdbx_strand_id
1 'polypeptide(L)'
;IVALVPLVLLLSILIKVDSSGPVFYRQMRVGLRGRPYMIWKFRSMRQDAEQSGARWATSEDPRVSRVGRWIRKWRLDELPQLINVMRGEMSLVGPRPERPVFVQELRNTIPYYDLRHTVRPGITGWAQTRFRYGASKEDSHVKLQYDLFYVKNLSLALDLRIVVHTVKVMLMGEGAR
;
A
#
# COMPACT_ATOMS: atom_id res chain seq x y z
N ILE A 1 7.91 -14.67 -10.34
CA ILE A 1 7.35 -13.62 -11.25
C ILE A 1 6.81 -14.26 -12.50
N VAL A 2 7.54 -15.14 -13.20
CA VAL A 2 7.05 -15.81 -14.43
C VAL A 2 5.68 -16.46 -14.22
N ALA A 3 5.46 -17.14 -13.09
CA ALA A 3 4.17 -17.75 -12.74
C ALA A 3 3.01 -16.74 -12.60
N LEU A 4 3.29 -15.45 -12.39
CA LEU A 4 2.28 -14.40 -12.28
C LEU A 4 1.91 -13.77 -13.63
N VAL A 5 2.65 -14.05 -14.70
CA VAL A 5 2.42 -13.44 -16.02
C VAL A 5 1.00 -13.66 -16.53
N PRO A 6 0.42 -14.88 -16.50
CA PRO A 6 -0.96 -15.08 -16.94
C PRO A 6 -1.97 -14.25 -16.14
N LEU A 7 -1.79 -14.16 -14.82
CA LEU A 7 -2.64 -13.36 -13.94
C LEU A 7 -2.52 -11.85 -14.27
N VAL A 8 -1.30 -11.37 -14.49
CA VAL A 8 -1.03 -9.96 -14.86
C VAL A 8 -1.71 -9.63 -16.18
N LEU A 9 -1.64 -10.50 -17.18
CA LEU A 9 -2.31 -10.31 -18.48
C LEU A 9 -3.83 -10.28 -18.32
N LEU A 10 -4.41 -11.23 -17.59
CA LEU A 10 -5.85 -11.27 -17.32
C LEU A 10 -6.32 -9.98 -16.63
N LEU A 11 -5.65 -9.57 -15.55
CA LEU A 11 -5.98 -8.33 -14.83
C LEU A 11 -5.84 -7.10 -15.73
N SER A 12 -4.84 -7.08 -16.61
CA SER A 12 -4.62 -5.98 -17.56
C SER A 12 -5.79 -5.84 -18.54
N ILE A 13 -6.29 -6.95 -19.06
CA ILE A 13 -7.46 -6.98 -19.95
C ILE A 13 -8.70 -6.49 -19.21
N LEU A 14 -8.98 -7.03 -18.01
CA LEU A 14 -10.13 -6.64 -17.19
C LEU A 14 -10.13 -5.13 -16.87
N ILE A 15 -8.97 -4.57 -16.49
CA ILE A 15 -8.83 -3.14 -16.20
C ILE A 15 -9.08 -2.29 -17.45
N LYS A 16 -8.63 -2.73 -18.63
CA LYS A 16 -8.83 -2.02 -19.89
C LYS A 16 -10.29 -2.01 -20.34
N VAL A 17 -11.00 -3.13 -20.12
CA VAL A 17 -12.43 -3.25 -20.46
C VAL A 17 -13.29 -2.41 -19.50
N ASP A 18 -12.93 -2.35 -18.20
CA ASP A 18 -13.70 -1.65 -17.17
C ASP A 18 -13.60 -0.11 -17.29
N SER A 19 -12.45 0.41 -17.71
CA SER A 19 -12.24 1.85 -17.81
C SER A 19 -11.12 2.23 -18.80
N SER A 20 -11.26 3.37 -19.50
CA SER A 20 -10.24 3.93 -20.38
C SER A 20 -8.99 4.36 -19.61
N GLY A 21 -7.80 4.30 -20.25
CA GLY A 21 -6.52 4.75 -19.68
C GLY A 21 -5.50 3.64 -19.44
N PRO A 22 -4.36 3.91 -18.80
CA PRO A 22 -3.27 2.94 -18.61
C PRO A 22 -3.66 1.84 -17.62
N VAL A 23 -3.07 0.63 -17.80
CA VAL A 23 -3.26 -0.51 -16.89
C VAL A 23 -2.59 -0.27 -15.55
N PHE A 24 -1.39 0.29 -15.59
CA PHE A 24 -0.60 0.56 -14.39
C PHE A 24 -0.77 2.01 -13.95
N TYR A 25 -0.80 2.18 -12.65
CA TYR A 25 -0.76 3.45 -11.96
C TYR A 25 0.55 3.59 -11.20
N ARG A 26 1.14 4.75 -11.24
CA ARG A 26 2.38 5.08 -10.51
C ARG A 26 2.13 6.30 -9.64
N GLN A 27 2.67 6.26 -8.43
CA GLN A 27 2.53 7.36 -7.47
C GLN A 27 3.81 7.53 -6.65
N MET A 28 4.20 8.78 -6.41
CA MET A 28 5.32 9.08 -5.53
C MET A 28 5.00 8.67 -4.09
N ARG A 29 5.94 7.97 -3.47
CA ARG A 29 5.90 7.56 -2.06
C ARG A 29 7.23 7.84 -1.39
N VAL A 30 7.20 7.95 -0.05
CA VAL A 30 8.40 8.11 0.77
C VAL A 30 8.88 6.74 1.24
N GLY A 31 10.15 6.44 0.99
CA GLY A 31 10.80 5.18 1.30
C GLY A 31 11.89 5.29 2.35
N LEU A 32 12.87 4.39 2.25
CA LEU A 32 14.01 4.30 3.16
C LEU A 32 14.74 5.65 3.29
N ARG A 33 14.99 6.07 4.54
CA ARG A 33 15.66 7.33 4.88
C ARG A 33 14.99 8.58 4.27
N GLY A 34 13.66 8.51 4.10
CA GLY A 34 12.90 9.62 3.55
C GLY A 34 13.06 9.84 2.04
N ARG A 35 13.74 8.95 1.32
CA ARG A 35 13.95 9.08 -0.14
C ARG A 35 12.67 8.79 -0.91
N PRO A 36 12.23 9.67 -1.81
CA PRO A 36 11.06 9.43 -2.63
C PRO A 36 11.35 8.36 -3.68
N TYR A 37 10.33 7.54 -4.01
CA TYR A 37 10.37 6.56 -5.09
C TYR A 37 8.98 6.39 -5.71
N MET A 38 8.89 5.79 -6.90
CA MET A 38 7.65 5.57 -7.62
C MET A 38 7.11 4.16 -7.32
N ILE A 39 6.00 4.08 -6.56
CA ILE A 39 5.32 2.81 -6.34
C ILE A 39 4.51 2.42 -7.58
N TRP A 40 4.49 1.13 -7.91
CA TRP A 40 3.72 0.56 -9.00
C TRP A 40 2.47 -0.14 -8.48
N LYS A 41 1.32 0.11 -9.12
CA LYS A 41 0.05 -0.57 -8.82
C LYS A 41 -0.71 -0.84 -10.12
N PHE A 42 -1.64 -1.79 -10.07
CA PHE A 42 -2.71 -1.80 -11.07
C PHE A 42 -3.66 -0.63 -10.81
N ARG A 43 -4.14 -0.02 -11.88
CA ARG A 43 -5.16 1.02 -11.78
C ARG A 43 -6.46 0.42 -11.26
N SER A 44 -6.90 0.88 -10.10
CA SER A 44 -8.15 0.49 -9.45
C SER A 44 -9.17 1.64 -9.35
N MET A 45 -8.77 2.84 -9.76
CA MET A 45 -9.61 4.03 -9.77
C MET A 45 -9.76 4.59 -11.19
N ARG A 46 -10.79 5.41 -11.41
CA ARG A 46 -10.99 6.14 -12.66
C ARG A 46 -9.84 7.12 -12.88
N GLN A 47 -9.63 7.52 -14.14
CA GLN A 47 -8.49 8.35 -14.53
C GLN A 47 -8.55 9.76 -13.91
N ASP A 48 -9.74 10.25 -13.64
CA ASP A 48 -10.03 11.56 -13.04
C ASP A 48 -10.02 11.56 -11.49
N ALA A 49 -9.67 10.44 -10.87
CA ALA A 49 -9.78 10.22 -9.43
C ALA A 49 -9.02 11.23 -8.55
N GLU A 50 -7.98 11.88 -9.07
CA GLU A 50 -7.14 12.82 -8.34
C GLU A 50 -7.22 14.29 -8.84
N GLN A 51 -8.20 14.61 -9.70
CA GLN A 51 -8.37 16.00 -10.19
C GLN A 51 -8.59 17.02 -9.06
N SER A 52 -9.19 16.60 -7.95
CA SER A 52 -9.41 17.44 -6.76
C SER A 52 -8.25 17.38 -5.74
N GLY A 53 -7.08 16.88 -6.14
CA GLY A 53 -5.91 16.76 -5.28
C GLY A 53 -5.81 15.44 -4.51
N ALA A 54 -4.76 15.37 -3.67
CA ALA A 54 -4.45 14.19 -2.89
C ALA A 54 -5.45 13.99 -1.74
N ARG A 55 -6.11 12.82 -1.72
CA ARG A 55 -6.99 12.42 -0.61
C ARG A 55 -6.72 10.98 -0.22
N TRP A 56 -6.90 10.66 1.06
CA TRP A 56 -6.97 9.25 1.49
C TRP A 56 -8.21 8.58 0.87
N ALA A 57 -8.06 7.30 0.54
CA ALA A 57 -9.17 6.51 0.06
C ALA A 57 -10.08 6.12 1.25
N THR A 58 -11.38 6.18 1.02
CA THR A 58 -12.41 5.71 1.97
C THR A 58 -12.85 4.28 1.63
N SER A 59 -13.62 3.65 2.53
CA SER A 59 -14.12 2.28 2.33
C SER A 59 -15.02 2.16 1.09
N GLU A 60 -15.87 3.15 0.84
CA GLU A 60 -16.79 3.22 -0.31
C GLU A 60 -16.45 4.39 -1.23
N ASP A 61 -15.19 4.44 -1.65
CA ASP A 61 -14.68 5.52 -2.47
C ASP A 61 -15.31 5.47 -3.90
N PRO A 62 -16.09 6.48 -4.29
CA PRO A 62 -16.78 6.50 -5.59
C PRO A 62 -15.83 6.58 -6.79
N ARG A 63 -14.57 6.91 -6.55
CA ARG A 63 -13.52 6.94 -7.58
C ARG A 63 -13.06 5.54 -8.00
N VAL A 64 -13.38 4.51 -7.21
CA VAL A 64 -12.96 3.12 -7.47
C VAL A 64 -13.84 2.52 -8.56
N SER A 65 -13.23 1.95 -9.59
CA SER A 65 -13.91 1.28 -10.69
C SER A 65 -14.51 -0.08 -10.25
N ARG A 66 -15.35 -0.70 -11.09
CA ARG A 66 -16.00 -2.00 -10.77
C ARG A 66 -14.94 -3.10 -10.59
N VAL A 67 -14.04 -3.27 -11.57
CA VAL A 67 -12.91 -4.20 -11.49
C VAL A 67 -11.97 -3.76 -10.38
N GLY A 68 -11.78 -2.44 -10.19
CA GLY A 68 -10.97 -1.86 -9.12
C GLY A 68 -11.41 -2.33 -7.73
N ARG A 69 -12.71 -2.36 -7.44
CA ARG A 69 -13.24 -2.90 -6.17
C ARG A 69 -12.85 -4.34 -5.95
N TRP A 70 -12.99 -5.16 -6.99
CA TRP A 70 -12.65 -6.57 -6.91
C TRP A 70 -11.15 -6.79 -6.69
N ILE A 71 -10.26 -6.16 -7.47
CA ILE A 71 -8.81 -6.33 -7.32
C ILE A 71 -8.29 -5.80 -5.99
N ARG A 72 -8.88 -4.71 -5.45
CA ARG A 72 -8.56 -4.17 -4.12
C ARG A 72 -8.99 -5.11 -3.00
N LYS A 73 -10.16 -5.73 -3.11
CA LYS A 73 -10.65 -6.72 -2.14
C LYS A 73 -9.62 -7.82 -1.90
N TRP A 74 -8.95 -8.28 -2.95
CA TRP A 74 -7.94 -9.33 -2.90
C TRP A 74 -6.50 -8.79 -2.89
N ARG A 75 -6.33 -7.48 -2.75
CA ARG A 75 -5.02 -6.78 -2.82
C ARG A 75 -4.21 -7.08 -4.09
N LEU A 76 -4.86 -7.53 -5.14
CA LEU A 76 -4.23 -7.82 -6.43
C LEU A 76 -3.71 -6.54 -7.10
N ASP A 77 -4.30 -5.38 -6.78
CA ASP A 77 -3.83 -4.08 -7.24
C ASP A 77 -2.40 -3.76 -6.78
N GLU A 78 -1.92 -4.40 -5.73
CA GLU A 78 -0.58 -4.18 -5.18
C GLU A 78 0.48 -5.14 -5.74
N LEU A 79 0.11 -6.15 -6.56
CA LEU A 79 1.07 -7.09 -7.16
C LEU A 79 2.23 -6.45 -7.93
N PRO A 80 2.03 -5.34 -8.69
CA PRO A 80 3.13 -4.67 -9.38
C PRO A 80 4.22 -4.11 -8.45
N GLN A 81 3.94 -3.94 -7.14
CA GLN A 81 4.95 -3.53 -6.15
C GLN A 81 6.09 -4.54 -5.99
N LEU A 82 5.91 -5.78 -6.42
CA LEU A 82 7.01 -6.75 -6.49
C LEU A 82 8.18 -6.25 -7.36
N ILE A 83 7.91 -5.39 -8.34
CA ILE A 83 8.95 -4.70 -9.12
C ILE A 83 9.77 -3.77 -8.22
N ASN A 84 9.10 -3.03 -7.30
CA ASN A 84 9.78 -2.17 -6.34
C ASN A 84 10.61 -2.98 -5.33
N VAL A 85 10.12 -4.16 -4.93
CA VAL A 85 10.88 -5.08 -4.06
C VAL A 85 12.15 -5.56 -4.76
N MET A 86 12.05 -6.00 -6.02
CA MET A 86 13.22 -6.43 -6.80
C MET A 86 14.23 -5.32 -7.04
N ARG A 87 13.76 -4.06 -7.15
CA ARG A 87 14.62 -2.89 -7.26
C ARG A 87 15.25 -2.45 -5.94
N GLY A 88 14.90 -3.11 -4.81
CA GLY A 88 15.37 -2.75 -3.48
C GLY A 88 14.77 -1.46 -2.90
N GLU A 89 13.73 -0.91 -3.55
CA GLU A 89 13.00 0.28 -3.09
C GLU A 89 12.03 -0.05 -1.96
N MET A 90 11.54 -1.32 -1.93
CA MET A 90 10.62 -1.87 -0.94
C MET A 90 11.12 -3.21 -0.38
N SER A 91 10.51 -3.64 0.71
CA SER A 91 10.53 -5.01 1.23
C SER A 91 9.14 -5.65 1.09
N LEU A 92 9.03 -6.96 1.25
CA LEU A 92 7.73 -7.62 1.39
C LEU A 92 7.03 -7.14 2.66
N VAL A 93 7.76 -7.05 3.77
CA VAL A 93 7.26 -6.61 5.08
C VAL A 93 7.94 -5.31 5.49
N GLY A 94 7.15 -4.37 6.02
CA GLY A 94 7.64 -3.07 6.49
C GLY A 94 6.50 -2.06 6.70
N PRO A 95 6.79 -0.86 7.20
CA PRO A 95 5.82 0.23 7.27
C PRO A 95 5.22 0.56 5.91
N ARG A 96 3.90 0.78 5.84
CA ARG A 96 3.25 1.15 4.57
C ARG A 96 3.74 2.51 4.09
N PRO A 97 4.21 2.65 2.83
CA PRO A 97 4.71 3.91 2.33
C PRO A 97 3.59 4.94 2.14
N GLU A 98 3.81 6.16 2.61
CA GLU A 98 2.88 7.27 2.49
C GLU A 98 3.32 8.27 1.41
N ARG A 99 2.37 9.09 0.94
CA ARG A 99 2.61 10.16 -0.06
C ARG A 99 3.42 11.28 0.58
N PRO A 100 4.33 11.95 -0.16
CA PRO A 100 5.15 13.04 0.38
C PRO A 100 4.33 14.15 1.05
N VAL A 101 3.17 14.51 0.47
CA VAL A 101 2.26 15.53 1.02
C VAL A 101 1.79 15.15 2.43
N PHE A 102 1.35 13.89 2.61
CA PHE A 102 0.91 13.41 3.91
C PHE A 102 2.07 13.24 4.90
N VAL A 103 3.23 12.77 4.42
CA VAL A 103 4.43 12.66 5.27
C VAL A 103 4.83 14.03 5.83
N GLN A 104 4.81 15.07 5.00
CA GLN A 104 5.13 16.43 5.45
C GLN A 104 4.15 16.93 6.51
N GLU A 105 2.85 16.68 6.32
CA GLU A 105 1.81 17.06 7.29
C GLU A 105 1.96 16.28 8.61
N LEU A 106 2.12 14.95 8.52
CA LEU A 106 2.22 14.08 9.69
C LEU A 106 3.51 14.28 10.48
N ARG A 107 4.61 14.60 9.81
CA ARG A 107 5.89 14.98 10.45
C ARG A 107 5.76 16.22 11.34
N ASN A 108 4.94 17.18 10.93
CA ASN A 108 4.73 18.41 11.68
C ASN A 108 3.79 18.22 12.89
N THR A 109 2.99 17.14 12.89
CA THR A 109 1.95 16.91 13.92
C THR A 109 2.26 15.73 14.84
N ILE A 110 3.04 14.76 14.38
CA ILE A 110 3.32 13.54 15.14
C ILE A 110 4.82 13.46 15.44
N PRO A 111 5.24 13.53 16.71
CA PRO A 111 6.64 13.36 17.09
C PRO A 111 7.22 12.04 16.60
N TYR A 112 8.48 12.06 16.19
CA TYR A 112 9.23 10.87 15.76
C TYR A 112 8.65 10.17 14.52
N TYR A 113 7.77 10.82 13.72
CA TYR A 113 7.15 10.21 12.55
C TYR A 113 8.17 9.63 11.56
N ASP A 114 9.32 10.27 11.41
CA ASP A 114 10.39 9.84 10.48
C ASP A 114 11.10 8.54 10.86
N LEU A 115 11.02 8.11 12.12
CA LEU A 115 11.64 6.86 12.55
C LEU A 115 11.11 5.64 11.78
N ARG A 116 9.88 5.70 11.27
CA ARG A 116 9.31 4.66 10.39
C ARG A 116 10.06 4.49 9.07
N HIS A 117 10.81 5.51 8.64
CA HIS A 117 11.60 5.50 7.41
C HIS A 117 13.03 4.97 7.62
N THR A 118 13.40 4.51 8.80
CA THR A 118 14.71 3.89 9.07
C THR A 118 14.85 2.50 8.47
N VAL A 119 13.72 1.89 8.08
CA VAL A 119 13.64 0.62 7.35
C VAL A 119 12.98 0.80 5.99
N ARG A 120 13.13 -0.20 5.09
CA ARG A 120 12.42 -0.18 3.81
C ARG A 120 10.91 -0.28 4.04
N PRO A 121 10.09 0.47 3.27
CA PRO A 121 8.65 0.31 3.31
C PRO A 121 8.25 -1.08 2.81
N GLY A 122 7.11 -1.60 3.30
CA GLY A 122 6.61 -2.91 2.95
C GLY A 122 5.34 -2.90 2.08
N ILE A 123 5.12 -3.99 1.35
CA ILE A 123 3.82 -4.29 0.72
C ILE A 123 2.79 -4.55 1.83
N THR A 124 3.19 -5.34 2.83
CA THR A 124 2.44 -5.52 4.08
C THR A 124 3.26 -5.10 5.28
N GLY A 125 2.65 -4.96 6.46
CA GLY A 125 3.34 -4.54 7.67
C GLY A 125 2.52 -4.75 8.94
N TRP A 126 3.18 -4.61 10.09
CA TRP A 126 2.56 -4.85 11.39
C TRP A 126 1.33 -3.96 11.62
N ALA A 127 1.44 -2.66 11.32
CA ALA A 127 0.30 -1.73 11.39
C ALA A 127 -0.87 -2.19 10.52
N GLN A 128 -0.61 -2.65 9.28
CA GLN A 128 -1.66 -3.11 8.36
C GLN A 128 -2.38 -4.37 8.83
N THR A 129 -1.72 -5.22 9.62
CA THR A 129 -2.30 -6.46 10.16
C THR A 129 -3.04 -6.24 11.47
N ARG A 130 -2.67 -5.21 12.25
CA ARG A 130 -3.23 -4.96 13.60
C ARG A 130 -4.24 -3.83 13.65
N PHE A 131 -4.13 -2.88 12.74
CA PHE A 131 -4.99 -1.72 12.69
C PHE A 131 -5.65 -1.61 11.32
N ARG A 132 -6.93 -1.99 11.27
CA ARG A 132 -7.69 -2.13 10.00
C ARG A 132 -8.21 -0.79 9.47
N TYR A 133 -8.51 0.18 10.32
CA TYR A 133 -9.13 1.45 9.96
C TYR A 133 -8.21 2.62 10.24
N GLY A 134 -8.35 3.66 9.44
CA GLY A 134 -7.75 4.95 9.68
C GLY A 134 -7.37 5.70 8.42
N ALA A 135 -8.13 6.77 8.19
CA ALA A 135 -7.82 7.81 7.21
C ALA A 135 -7.75 9.18 7.91
N SER A 136 -7.60 9.19 9.24
CA SER A 136 -7.45 10.40 10.06
C SER A 136 -6.00 10.59 10.55
N LYS A 137 -5.72 11.73 11.14
CA LYS A 137 -4.42 12.02 11.78
C LYS A 137 -4.22 11.19 13.04
N GLU A 138 -5.29 11.01 13.81
CA GLU A 138 -5.33 10.18 15.02
C GLU A 138 -4.99 8.73 14.68
N ASP A 139 -5.58 8.21 13.61
CA ASP A 139 -5.26 6.88 13.09
C ASP A 139 -3.81 6.75 12.66
N SER A 140 -3.25 7.82 12.10
CA SER A 140 -1.84 7.85 11.67
C SER A 140 -0.90 7.80 12.87
N HIS A 141 -1.29 8.39 14.01
CA HIS A 141 -0.55 8.29 15.26
C HIS A 141 -0.53 6.83 15.78
N VAL A 142 -1.69 6.18 15.80
CA VAL A 142 -1.79 4.76 16.22
C VAL A 142 -1.01 3.84 15.27
N LYS A 143 -1.11 4.07 13.96
CA LYS A 143 -0.32 3.32 12.96
C LYS A 143 1.17 3.48 13.19
N LEU A 144 1.64 4.70 13.54
CA LEU A 144 3.04 4.94 13.84
C LEU A 144 3.52 4.09 15.01
N GLN A 145 2.75 3.91 16.07
CA GLN A 145 3.13 3.06 17.21
C GLN A 145 3.38 1.62 16.76
N TYR A 146 2.53 1.06 15.89
CA TYR A 146 2.74 -0.27 15.31
C TYR A 146 3.95 -0.31 14.37
N ASP A 147 4.18 0.73 13.57
CA ASP A 147 5.34 0.82 12.70
C ASP A 147 6.65 0.88 13.52
N LEU A 148 6.67 1.67 14.60
CA LEU A 148 7.83 1.77 15.51
C LEU A 148 8.06 0.47 16.28
N PHE A 149 6.98 -0.22 16.68
CA PHE A 149 7.12 -1.57 17.26
C PHE A 149 7.81 -2.51 16.28
N TYR A 150 7.40 -2.51 14.99
CA TYR A 150 8.05 -3.31 13.96
C TYR A 150 9.52 -2.95 13.80
N VAL A 151 9.84 -1.67 13.67
CA VAL A 151 11.22 -1.18 13.54
C VAL A 151 12.09 -1.65 14.70
N LYS A 152 11.57 -1.57 15.94
CA LYS A 152 12.29 -1.97 17.15
C LYS A 152 12.50 -3.49 17.26
N ASN A 153 11.54 -4.30 16.79
CA ASN A 153 11.50 -5.76 16.96
C ASN A 153 11.72 -6.51 15.65
N LEU A 154 12.39 -5.90 14.68
CA LEU A 154 12.63 -6.46 13.37
C LEU A 154 13.30 -7.83 13.46
N SER A 155 12.60 -8.86 12.97
CA SER A 155 13.07 -10.23 12.96
C SER A 155 12.36 -11.05 11.90
N LEU A 156 13.02 -12.10 11.40
CA LEU A 156 12.40 -13.02 10.42
C LEU A 156 11.12 -13.67 10.97
N ALA A 157 11.08 -13.99 12.27
CA ALA A 157 9.90 -14.56 12.90
C ALA A 157 8.71 -13.59 12.89
N LEU A 158 8.95 -12.30 13.13
CA LEU A 158 7.92 -11.26 13.03
C LEU A 158 7.44 -11.09 11.58
N ASP A 159 8.35 -11.08 10.62
CA ASP A 159 8.03 -10.99 9.20
C ASP A 159 7.15 -12.16 8.75
N LEU A 160 7.51 -13.40 9.09
CA LEU A 160 6.70 -14.58 8.80
C LEU A 160 5.31 -14.51 9.41
N ARG A 161 5.20 -14.06 10.67
CA ARG A 161 3.91 -13.84 11.35
C ARG A 161 3.05 -12.83 10.59
N ILE A 162 3.64 -11.72 10.14
CA ILE A 162 2.95 -10.69 9.36
C ILE A 162 2.45 -11.27 8.02
N VAL A 163 3.30 -12.00 7.30
CA VAL A 163 2.95 -12.61 6.01
C VAL A 163 1.80 -13.61 6.18
N VAL A 164 1.89 -14.52 7.14
CA VAL A 164 0.82 -15.51 7.42
C VAL A 164 -0.49 -14.81 7.74
N HIS A 165 -0.46 -13.77 8.58
CA HIS A 165 -1.66 -13.00 8.90
C HIS A 165 -2.22 -12.26 7.68
N THR A 166 -1.36 -11.68 6.84
CA THR A 166 -1.76 -11.01 5.59
C THR A 166 -2.47 -11.97 4.65
N VAL A 167 -1.91 -13.17 4.43
CA VAL A 167 -2.54 -14.21 3.60
C VAL A 167 -3.90 -14.60 4.17
N LYS A 168 -4.01 -14.80 5.49
CA LYS A 168 -5.28 -15.10 6.15
C LYS A 168 -6.33 -14.00 5.88
N VAL A 169 -5.97 -12.73 6.08
CA VAL A 169 -6.86 -11.58 5.85
C VAL A 169 -7.28 -11.48 4.37
N MET A 170 -6.35 -11.76 3.44
CA MET A 170 -6.67 -11.80 2.01
C MET A 170 -7.66 -12.91 1.69
N LEU A 171 -7.43 -14.14 2.17
CA LEU A 171 -8.32 -15.28 1.91
C LEU A 171 -9.73 -15.09 2.52
N MET A 172 -9.85 -14.36 3.62
CA MET A 172 -11.14 -14.02 4.23
C MET A 172 -11.83 -12.83 3.54
N GLY A 173 -11.19 -12.19 2.57
CA GLY A 173 -11.74 -11.02 1.87
C GLY A 173 -11.87 -9.77 2.76
N GLU A 174 -11.21 -9.76 3.92
CA GLU A 174 -11.26 -8.65 4.88
C GLU A 174 -10.24 -7.53 4.59
N GLY A 175 -9.49 -7.66 3.51
CA GLY A 175 -8.42 -6.74 3.11
C GLY A 175 -8.87 -5.52 2.35
N ALA A 176 -10.16 -5.40 2.03
CA ALA A 176 -10.67 -4.34 1.17
C ALA A 176 -10.85 -3.01 1.93
N ARG A 177 -10.29 -1.99 1.35
CA ARG A 177 -10.70 -0.58 1.48
C ARG A 177 -10.90 0.00 0.10
#